data_f4a0fb13e7f70a6f0139eb9078bd0f44
#
_entry.id   f4a0fb13e7f70a6f0139eb9078bd0f44
#
_cell.length_a   1.000
_cell.length_b   1.000
_cell.length_c   1.000
_cell.angle_alpha   90.00
_cell.angle_beta   90.00
_cell.angle_gamma   90.00
#
_symmetry.space_group_name_H-M   'P 1'
#
loop_
_entity.id
_entity.type
_entity.pdbx_description
1 polymer ?
#
loop_
_entity_poly.entity_id
_entity_poly.type
_entity_poly.pdbx_seq_one_letter_code
_entity_poly.pdbx_strand_id
1 'polypeptide(L)'
;MSTATASSPASPVPPNPSATSARLGRPLPWRIRFAFLSLIWGFSFLFMKVGNQGFAPFQVTFGRLLFGTAVLAMAMAVKRERLPRGARTWGHLAVAGFFLNALPFSLFAYSELTIPSTLAGICNATSPLWGMALSLVALSEDRPTRVRVAGLGLGFLGVLTVLGAWQGFHGLDASGTTMALLASLSYPVGWIYVRRTLAGSSESHLSLTGGQLLLATVQLAVVTPLFTSLPGHLSVLPLLAIAALGALGTGVAMLVQYGLVAEVGPTTAQMVTYFVPIIATAAGVAVLGEHLAWSTPVGAVVVLAGAALTQARRPTNSTSPQPEPDGDTQPSTPMEAPEAREVAAAAAVPGVAAAAEVSEAAGPEARTGQAARA
;
A
#
# COMPACT_ATOMS: atom_id res chain seq x y z
N MET A 1 -40.26 -69.40 14.96
CA MET A 1 -39.18 -69.30 13.96
C MET A 1 -38.71 -67.85 13.91
N SER A 2 -37.59 -67.56 14.61
CA SER A 2 -37.04 -66.24 14.74
C SER A 2 -35.77 -66.17 13.87
N THR A 3 -35.77 -65.33 12.86
CA THR A 3 -34.65 -65.17 11.94
C THR A 3 -33.79 -64.05 12.50
N ALA A 4 -32.61 -64.43 13.00
CA ALA A 4 -31.56 -63.49 13.42
C ALA A 4 -30.84 -62.90 12.17
N THR A 5 -30.91 -61.59 12.00
CA THR A 5 -30.13 -60.84 11.00
C THR A 5 -28.71 -60.62 11.53
N ALA A 6 -27.74 -61.23 10.87
CA ALA A 6 -26.32 -61.03 11.17
C ALA A 6 -25.84 -59.64 10.67
N SER A 7 -25.36 -58.83 11.58
CA SER A 7 -24.68 -57.56 11.27
C SER A 7 -23.26 -57.81 10.75
N SER A 8 -23.03 -57.35 9.53
CA SER A 8 -21.69 -57.36 8.89
C SER A 8 -20.70 -56.43 9.60
N PRO A 9 -19.43 -56.81 9.85
CA PRO A 9 -18.47 -55.94 10.46
C PRO A 9 -18.02 -54.81 9.51
N ALA A 10 -18.04 -53.57 10.00
CA ALA A 10 -17.59 -52.39 9.28
C ALA A 10 -16.07 -52.50 8.98
N SER A 11 -15.73 -52.29 7.71
CA SER A 11 -14.32 -52.23 7.28
C SER A 11 -13.59 -51.04 7.90
N PRO A 12 -12.34 -51.19 8.32
CA PRO A 12 -11.57 -50.05 8.88
C PRO A 12 -11.36 -48.97 7.82
N VAL A 13 -11.75 -47.75 8.16
CA VAL A 13 -11.49 -46.55 7.36
C VAL A 13 -9.96 -46.31 7.31
N PRO A 14 -9.33 -46.21 6.13
CA PRO A 14 -7.92 -45.91 6.04
C PRO A 14 -7.63 -44.57 6.63
N PRO A 15 -6.45 -44.40 7.32
CA PRO A 15 -6.07 -43.11 7.91
C PRO A 15 -5.92 -42.06 6.81
N ASN A 16 -6.55 -40.91 7.03
CA ASN A 16 -6.52 -39.74 6.15
C ASN A 16 -5.05 -39.28 5.93
N PRO A 17 -4.51 -39.27 4.70
CA PRO A 17 -3.13 -38.90 4.44
C PRO A 17 -2.82 -37.41 4.61
N SER A 18 -3.77 -36.60 5.08
CA SER A 18 -3.63 -35.15 5.21
C SER A 18 -2.91 -34.67 6.48
N ALA A 19 -2.36 -35.55 7.32
CA ALA A 19 -1.74 -35.18 8.59
C ALA A 19 -0.22 -34.96 8.55
N THR A 20 0.41 -34.99 7.37
CA THR A 20 1.84 -34.76 7.24
C THR A 20 2.14 -33.55 6.35
N SER A 21 1.39 -32.46 6.51
CA SER A 21 1.84 -31.16 6.04
C SER A 21 2.90 -30.68 7.04
N ALA A 22 4.15 -30.65 6.56
CA ALA A 22 5.32 -30.16 7.25
C ALA A 22 5.00 -28.93 8.08
N ARG A 23 5.38 -28.91 9.33
CA ARG A 23 5.38 -27.76 10.25
C ARG A 23 6.33 -26.68 9.71
N LEU A 24 5.96 -26.00 8.66
CA LEU A 24 6.45 -24.65 8.40
C LEU A 24 5.96 -23.81 9.58
N GLY A 25 6.88 -23.18 10.31
CA GLY A 25 6.60 -22.46 11.53
C GLY A 25 5.35 -21.60 11.41
N ARG A 26 4.52 -21.54 12.45
CA ARG A 26 3.32 -20.70 12.51
C ARG A 26 3.69 -19.29 12.04
N PRO A 27 3.00 -18.72 11.06
CA PRO A 27 3.29 -17.36 10.62
C PRO A 27 3.22 -16.43 11.83
N LEU A 28 4.15 -15.48 11.91
CA LEU A 28 4.15 -14.46 12.96
C LEU A 28 2.76 -13.82 13.06
N PRO A 29 2.21 -13.59 14.26
CA PRO A 29 0.93 -12.93 14.44
C PRO A 29 0.87 -11.62 13.66
N TRP A 30 -0.29 -11.30 13.09
CA TRP A 30 -0.45 -10.09 12.28
C TRP A 30 -0.03 -8.80 13.00
N ARG A 31 -0.23 -8.73 14.32
CA ARG A 31 0.18 -7.57 15.16
C ARG A 31 1.70 -7.36 15.14
N ILE A 32 2.49 -8.43 15.19
CA ILE A 32 3.96 -8.35 15.12
C ILE A 32 4.39 -7.90 13.72
N ARG A 33 3.78 -8.46 12.67
CA ARG A 33 4.04 -8.04 11.28
C ARG A 33 3.64 -6.59 11.05
N PHE A 34 2.54 -6.13 11.63
CA PHE A 34 2.09 -4.75 11.59
C PHE A 34 3.11 -3.80 12.25
N ALA A 35 3.54 -4.12 13.49
CA ALA A 35 4.55 -3.34 14.20
C ALA A 35 5.88 -3.31 13.45
N PHE A 36 6.32 -4.45 12.92
CA PHE A 36 7.54 -4.57 12.12
C PHE A 36 7.48 -3.70 10.85
N LEU A 37 6.37 -3.74 10.12
CA LEU A 37 6.17 -2.93 8.93
C LEU A 37 6.15 -1.43 9.25
N SER A 38 5.49 -1.04 10.36
CA SER A 38 5.47 0.34 10.83
C SER A 38 6.88 0.85 11.13
N LEU A 39 7.69 0.04 11.83
CA LEU A 39 9.08 0.35 12.12
C LEU A 39 9.90 0.51 10.84
N ILE A 40 9.86 -0.45 9.94
CA ILE A 40 10.63 -0.41 8.70
C ILE A 40 10.29 0.82 7.86
N TRP A 41 9.01 1.12 7.68
CA TRP A 41 8.62 2.27 6.90
C TRP A 41 8.93 3.59 7.60
N GLY A 42 8.81 3.65 8.91
CA GLY A 42 9.22 4.83 9.68
C GLY A 42 10.73 5.10 9.59
N PHE A 43 11.56 4.06 9.70
CA PHE A 43 13.01 4.18 9.54
C PHE A 43 13.46 4.44 8.09
N SER A 44 12.58 4.28 7.10
CA SER A 44 12.94 4.49 5.69
C SER A 44 13.44 5.93 5.42
N PHE A 45 12.87 6.92 6.09
CA PHE A 45 13.32 8.33 5.98
C PHE A 45 14.71 8.52 6.58
N LEU A 46 14.98 7.92 7.74
CA LEU A 46 16.33 7.91 8.33
C LEU A 46 17.35 7.27 7.37
N PHE A 47 17.07 6.10 6.83
CA PHE A 47 17.97 5.43 5.90
C PHE A 47 18.19 6.23 4.63
N MET A 48 17.16 6.92 4.14
CA MET A 48 17.26 7.80 2.97
C MET A 48 18.16 8.98 3.26
N LYS A 49 18.01 9.65 4.41
CA LYS A 49 18.86 10.76 4.86
C LYS A 49 20.32 10.32 4.98
N VAL A 50 20.59 9.16 5.58
CA VAL A 50 21.94 8.58 5.69
C VAL A 50 22.49 8.22 4.30
N GLY A 51 21.66 7.64 3.41
CA GLY A 51 22.04 7.34 2.03
C GLY A 51 22.51 8.59 1.27
N ASN A 52 21.80 9.70 1.44
CA ASN A 52 22.12 10.99 0.81
C ASN A 52 23.46 11.60 1.28
N GLN A 53 24.05 11.11 2.38
CA GLN A 53 25.37 11.56 2.83
C GLN A 53 26.52 11.07 1.93
N GLY A 54 26.30 10.00 1.17
CA GLY A 54 27.35 9.42 0.31
C GLY A 54 26.96 9.25 -1.15
N PHE A 55 25.67 9.41 -1.47
CA PHE A 55 25.13 9.18 -2.81
C PHE A 55 24.17 10.28 -3.23
N ALA A 56 24.11 10.58 -4.51
CA ALA A 56 23.12 11.49 -5.05
C ALA A 56 21.68 10.89 -4.93
N PRO A 57 20.62 11.73 -4.82
CA PRO A 57 19.25 11.26 -4.61
C PRO A 57 18.76 10.21 -5.61
N PHE A 58 19.08 10.35 -6.89
CA PHE A 58 18.74 9.31 -7.89
C PHE A 58 19.49 8.01 -7.65
N GLN A 59 20.74 8.04 -7.17
CA GLN A 59 21.51 6.85 -6.81
C GLN A 59 20.92 6.16 -5.58
N VAL A 60 20.50 6.93 -4.56
CA VAL A 60 19.78 6.41 -3.38
C VAL A 60 18.49 5.72 -3.81
N THR A 61 17.69 6.37 -4.67
CA THR A 61 16.44 5.81 -5.17
C THR A 61 16.67 4.58 -6.05
N PHE A 62 17.64 4.63 -6.95
CA PHE A 62 18.01 3.49 -7.78
C PHE A 62 18.45 2.30 -6.92
N GLY A 63 19.34 2.50 -5.97
CA GLY A 63 19.79 1.44 -5.04
C GLY A 63 18.64 0.88 -4.22
N ARG A 64 17.75 1.73 -3.70
CA ARG A 64 16.52 1.30 -3.01
C ARG A 64 15.68 0.37 -3.88
N LEU A 65 15.42 0.76 -5.13
CA LEU A 65 14.63 -0.04 -6.06
C LEU A 65 15.34 -1.33 -6.47
N LEU A 66 16.66 -1.28 -6.69
CA LEU A 66 17.47 -2.43 -7.06
C LEU A 66 17.44 -3.51 -5.97
N PHE A 67 17.75 -3.15 -4.71
CA PHE A 67 17.72 -4.10 -3.60
C PHE A 67 16.29 -4.59 -3.31
N GLY A 68 15.28 -3.73 -3.43
CA GLY A 68 13.88 -4.12 -3.28
C GLY A 68 13.44 -5.11 -4.36
N THR A 69 13.80 -4.85 -5.62
CA THR A 69 13.52 -5.74 -6.76
C THR A 69 14.24 -7.09 -6.59
N ALA A 70 15.48 -7.10 -6.11
CA ALA A 70 16.21 -8.33 -5.86
C ALA A 70 15.51 -9.22 -4.82
N VAL A 71 14.99 -8.63 -3.73
CA VAL A 71 14.20 -9.35 -2.71
C VAL A 71 12.91 -9.93 -3.30
N LEU A 72 12.15 -9.12 -4.08
CA LEU A 72 10.92 -9.62 -4.71
C LEU A 72 11.21 -10.70 -5.76
N ALA A 73 12.26 -10.53 -6.56
CA ALA A 73 12.68 -11.54 -7.52
C ALA A 73 13.07 -12.87 -6.84
N MET A 74 13.77 -12.79 -5.70
CA MET A 74 14.07 -13.97 -4.87
C MET A 74 12.79 -14.63 -4.35
N ALA A 75 11.85 -13.84 -3.82
CA ALA A 75 10.56 -14.35 -3.34
C ALA A 75 9.77 -15.02 -4.46
N MET A 76 9.74 -14.43 -5.66
CA MET A 76 9.10 -15.02 -6.85
C MET A 76 9.78 -16.34 -7.25
N ALA A 77 11.12 -16.39 -7.24
CA ALA A 77 11.87 -17.61 -7.55
C ALA A 77 11.56 -18.74 -6.56
N VAL A 78 11.53 -18.44 -5.25
CA VAL A 78 11.18 -19.41 -4.19
C VAL A 78 9.74 -19.90 -4.33
N LYS A 79 8.79 -19.02 -4.62
CA LYS A 79 7.39 -19.38 -4.83
C LYS A 79 7.10 -19.93 -6.23
N ARG A 80 8.10 -19.95 -7.13
CA ARG A 80 7.99 -20.35 -8.54
C ARG A 80 6.96 -19.54 -9.32
N GLU A 81 6.73 -18.28 -8.90
CA GLU A 81 5.85 -17.37 -9.62
C GLU A 81 6.55 -16.77 -10.85
N ARG A 82 5.76 -16.50 -11.87
CA ARG A 82 6.25 -15.92 -13.13
C ARG A 82 5.94 -14.44 -13.20
N LEU A 83 6.73 -13.69 -13.95
CA LEU A 83 6.45 -12.32 -14.29
C LEU A 83 5.17 -12.21 -15.14
N PRO A 84 4.45 -11.08 -15.08
CA PRO A 84 3.20 -10.88 -15.80
C PRO A 84 3.39 -11.06 -17.32
N ARG A 85 2.33 -11.47 -18.00
CA ARG A 85 2.33 -11.66 -19.44
C ARG A 85 1.57 -10.53 -20.14
N GLY A 86 1.98 -10.21 -21.37
CA GLY A 86 1.31 -9.23 -22.23
C GLY A 86 1.89 -7.82 -22.14
N ALA A 87 2.18 -7.23 -23.30
CA ALA A 87 2.78 -5.90 -23.44
C ALA A 87 1.91 -4.79 -22.81
N ARG A 88 0.58 -4.92 -22.87
CA ARG A 88 -0.35 -3.97 -22.27
C ARG A 88 -0.20 -3.93 -20.75
N THR A 89 -0.10 -5.09 -20.10
CA THR A 89 0.12 -5.19 -18.65
C THR A 89 1.44 -4.52 -18.27
N TRP A 90 2.52 -4.79 -19.01
CA TRP A 90 3.81 -4.15 -18.80
C TRP A 90 3.77 -2.63 -18.96
N GLY A 91 3.02 -2.12 -19.95
CA GLY A 91 2.79 -0.68 -20.09
C GLY A 91 2.08 -0.08 -18.88
N HIS A 92 1.05 -0.74 -18.35
CA HIS A 92 0.37 -0.29 -17.13
C HIS A 92 1.28 -0.37 -15.90
N LEU A 93 2.11 -1.41 -15.78
CA LEU A 93 3.06 -1.54 -14.69
C LEU A 93 4.18 -0.50 -14.75
N ALA A 94 4.60 -0.05 -15.94
CA ALA A 94 5.56 1.03 -16.10
C ALA A 94 5.02 2.36 -15.54
N VAL A 95 3.77 2.70 -15.85
CA VAL A 95 3.10 3.89 -15.31
C VAL A 95 2.87 3.76 -13.81
N ALA A 96 2.43 2.59 -13.33
CA ALA A 96 2.27 2.32 -11.91
C ALA A 96 3.62 2.43 -11.16
N GLY A 97 4.67 1.83 -11.68
CA GLY A 97 6.03 1.90 -11.14
C GLY A 97 6.58 3.31 -11.06
N PHE A 98 6.26 4.14 -12.06
CA PHE A 98 6.60 5.55 -12.05
C PHE A 98 5.92 6.29 -10.89
N PHE A 99 4.58 6.27 -10.79
CA PHE A 99 3.85 7.04 -9.80
C PHE A 99 3.92 6.49 -8.37
N LEU A 100 4.10 5.20 -8.21
CA LEU A 100 4.13 4.56 -6.88
C LEU A 100 5.53 4.33 -6.33
N ASN A 101 6.57 4.37 -7.18
CA ASN A 101 7.93 4.04 -6.78
C ASN A 101 8.96 5.05 -7.28
N ALA A 102 9.20 5.16 -8.59
CA ALA A 102 10.31 5.97 -9.13
C ALA A 102 10.17 7.45 -8.77
N LEU A 103 9.04 8.06 -9.07
CA LEU A 103 8.77 9.48 -8.82
C LEU A 103 8.76 9.82 -7.32
N PRO A 104 7.90 9.19 -6.47
CA PRO A 104 7.82 9.59 -5.07
C PRO A 104 9.11 9.32 -4.29
N PHE A 105 9.79 8.21 -4.55
CA PHE A 105 11.05 7.91 -3.85
C PHE A 105 12.15 8.91 -4.23
N SER A 106 12.22 9.31 -5.50
CA SER A 106 13.16 10.33 -5.95
C SER A 106 12.84 11.69 -5.34
N LEU A 107 11.57 12.10 -5.35
CA LEU A 107 11.15 13.37 -4.75
C LEU A 107 11.43 13.42 -3.25
N PHE A 108 11.20 12.34 -2.50
CA PHE A 108 11.59 12.27 -1.09
C PHE A 108 13.10 12.31 -0.90
N ALA A 109 13.87 11.61 -1.73
CA ALA A 109 15.32 11.64 -1.64
C ALA A 109 15.89 13.06 -1.91
N TYR A 110 15.33 13.77 -2.88
CA TYR A 110 15.70 15.18 -3.13
C TYR A 110 15.21 16.10 -2.03
N SER A 111 14.00 15.92 -1.51
CA SER A 111 13.47 16.76 -0.44
C SER A 111 14.34 16.70 0.81
N GLU A 112 14.83 15.52 1.17
CA GLU A 112 15.67 15.31 2.34
C GLU A 112 17.10 15.91 2.21
N LEU A 113 17.48 16.46 1.07
CA LEU A 113 18.70 17.29 1.00
C LEU A 113 18.55 18.58 1.81
N THR A 114 17.35 19.14 1.86
CA THR A 114 17.08 20.47 2.42
C THR A 114 16.14 20.46 3.61
N ILE A 115 15.30 19.42 3.76
CA ILE A 115 14.38 19.29 4.91
C ILE A 115 14.79 18.12 5.83
N PRO A 116 14.40 18.16 7.13
CA PRO A 116 14.58 17.04 8.04
C PRO A 116 13.80 15.79 7.63
N SER A 117 14.32 14.61 7.97
CA SER A 117 13.67 13.33 7.73
C SER A 117 12.31 13.23 8.44
N THR A 118 12.18 13.85 9.60
CA THR A 118 10.93 14.03 10.34
C THR A 118 9.87 14.73 9.50
N LEU A 119 10.20 15.86 8.86
CA LEU A 119 9.26 16.62 8.03
C LEU A 119 8.86 15.82 6.78
N ALA A 120 9.79 15.11 6.14
CA ALA A 120 9.51 14.23 5.01
C ALA A 120 8.51 13.12 5.41
N GLY A 121 8.70 12.49 6.58
CA GLY A 121 7.78 11.48 7.12
C GLY A 121 6.37 12.02 7.42
N ILE A 122 6.26 13.26 7.93
CA ILE A 122 4.97 13.93 8.16
C ILE A 122 4.30 14.28 6.83
N CYS A 123 5.04 14.80 5.85
CA CYS A 123 4.51 15.05 4.51
C CYS A 123 3.98 13.75 3.87
N ASN A 124 4.67 12.62 4.06
CA ASN A 124 4.17 11.32 3.58
C ASN A 124 2.81 10.95 4.17
N ALA A 125 2.54 11.29 5.43
CA ALA A 125 1.25 11.03 6.08
C ALA A 125 0.08 11.86 5.50
N THR A 126 0.36 12.83 4.63
CA THR A 126 -0.68 13.57 3.90
C THR A 126 -1.26 12.80 2.70
N SER A 127 -0.66 11.67 2.29
CA SER A 127 -1.13 10.88 1.14
C SER A 127 -2.62 10.53 1.18
N PRO A 128 -3.23 10.13 2.32
CA PRO A 128 -4.67 9.91 2.39
C PRO A 128 -5.51 11.17 2.17
N LEU A 129 -5.00 12.35 2.55
CA LEU A 129 -5.67 13.63 2.32
C LEU A 129 -5.74 13.93 0.83
N TRP A 130 -4.61 13.76 0.12
CA TRP A 130 -4.55 13.88 -1.34
C TRP A 130 -5.46 12.86 -2.04
N GLY A 131 -5.49 11.61 -1.54
CA GLY A 131 -6.39 10.57 -2.04
C GLY A 131 -7.86 10.98 -1.91
N MET A 132 -8.25 11.56 -0.78
CA MET A 132 -9.58 12.08 -0.56
C MET A 132 -9.88 13.27 -1.48
N ALA A 133 -8.96 14.26 -1.57
CA ALA A 133 -9.13 15.42 -2.44
C ALA A 133 -9.30 15.01 -3.91
N LEU A 134 -8.48 14.07 -4.40
CA LEU A 134 -8.60 13.55 -5.76
C LEU A 134 -9.91 12.77 -5.97
N SER A 135 -10.40 12.06 -4.97
CA SER A 135 -11.67 11.32 -5.07
C SER A 135 -12.87 12.24 -5.27
N LEU A 136 -12.84 13.44 -4.69
CA LEU A 136 -13.88 14.47 -4.87
C LEU A 136 -13.99 14.95 -6.33
N VAL A 137 -12.85 14.95 -7.03
CA VAL A 137 -12.77 15.45 -8.41
C VAL A 137 -12.91 14.31 -9.44
N ALA A 138 -12.30 13.14 -9.15
CA ALA A 138 -12.16 12.05 -10.12
C ALA A 138 -13.29 11.00 -10.05
N LEU A 139 -14.03 10.93 -8.94
CA LEU A 139 -15.05 9.92 -8.69
C LEU A 139 -16.37 10.62 -8.37
N SER A 140 -17.17 10.93 -9.39
CA SER A 140 -18.45 11.64 -9.27
C SER A 140 -19.56 10.82 -8.58
N GLU A 141 -19.37 9.52 -8.36
CA GLU A 141 -20.41 8.61 -7.87
C GLU A 141 -20.53 8.56 -6.34
N ASP A 142 -19.47 8.89 -5.59
CA ASP A 142 -19.47 8.87 -4.12
C ASP A 142 -19.49 10.29 -3.54
N ARG A 143 -20.65 10.76 -3.15
CA ARG A 143 -20.73 11.99 -2.35
C ARG A 143 -20.02 11.77 -1.00
N PRO A 144 -18.96 12.54 -0.69
CA PRO A 144 -18.22 12.36 0.54
C PRO A 144 -19.11 12.68 1.74
N THR A 145 -18.95 11.93 2.84
CA THR A 145 -19.65 12.26 4.08
C THR A 145 -19.09 13.55 4.68
N ARG A 146 -19.92 14.27 5.45
CA ARG A 146 -19.49 15.49 6.16
C ARG A 146 -18.26 15.24 7.03
N VAL A 147 -18.15 14.04 7.63
CA VAL A 147 -17.00 13.63 8.46
C VAL A 147 -15.72 13.55 7.61
N ARG A 148 -15.79 12.99 6.40
CA ARG A 148 -14.63 12.90 5.49
C ARG A 148 -14.18 14.28 5.02
N VAL A 149 -15.11 15.17 4.70
CA VAL A 149 -14.79 16.55 4.31
C VAL A 149 -14.18 17.33 5.48
N ALA A 150 -14.73 17.18 6.69
CA ALA A 150 -14.16 17.77 7.90
C ALA A 150 -12.75 17.23 8.17
N GLY A 151 -12.54 15.91 7.98
CA GLY A 151 -11.22 15.27 8.08
C GLY A 151 -10.22 15.85 7.10
N LEU A 152 -10.62 16.08 5.85
CA LEU A 152 -9.79 16.72 4.84
C LEU A 152 -9.37 18.14 5.28
N GLY A 153 -10.32 18.97 5.70
CA GLY A 153 -10.03 20.31 6.19
C GLY A 153 -9.10 20.30 7.41
N LEU A 154 -9.38 19.45 8.40
CA LEU A 154 -8.53 19.27 9.59
C LEU A 154 -7.10 18.83 9.21
N GLY A 155 -6.97 17.87 8.29
CA GLY A 155 -5.67 17.41 7.82
C GLY A 155 -4.84 18.52 7.17
N PHE A 156 -5.45 19.34 6.31
CA PHE A 156 -4.75 20.49 5.71
C PHE A 156 -4.40 21.56 6.74
N LEU A 157 -5.24 21.82 7.75
CA LEU A 157 -4.89 22.69 8.88
C LEU A 157 -3.68 22.13 9.63
N GLY A 158 -3.59 20.82 9.81
CA GLY A 158 -2.43 20.17 10.38
C GLY A 158 -1.16 20.39 9.55
N VAL A 159 -1.25 20.30 8.22
CA VAL A 159 -0.11 20.60 7.33
C VAL A 159 0.34 22.05 7.51
N LEU A 160 -0.58 23.01 7.50
CA LEU A 160 -0.25 24.42 7.73
C LEU A 160 0.37 24.64 9.13
N THR A 161 -0.05 23.85 10.12
CA THR A 161 0.56 23.86 11.47
C THR A 161 2.00 23.36 11.45
N VAL A 162 2.26 22.23 10.80
CA VAL A 162 3.62 21.69 10.65
C VAL A 162 4.54 22.69 9.95
N LEU A 163 4.02 23.34 8.91
CA LEU A 163 4.77 24.30 8.10
C LEU A 163 4.92 25.67 8.77
N GLY A 164 4.36 25.90 9.96
CA GLY A 164 4.46 27.17 10.66
C GLY A 164 3.87 28.34 9.87
N ALA A 165 2.71 28.13 9.22
CA ALA A 165 2.11 29.13 8.33
C ALA A 165 1.93 30.52 8.98
N TRP A 166 1.63 30.56 10.30
CA TRP A 166 1.51 31.81 11.09
C TRP A 166 2.86 32.51 11.35
N GLN A 167 3.98 31.82 11.12
CA GLN A 167 5.31 32.39 11.24
C GLN A 167 5.87 32.85 9.87
N GLY A 168 5.03 32.84 8.82
CA GLY A 168 5.44 33.23 7.46
C GLY A 168 6.34 32.23 6.77
N PHE A 169 6.26 30.93 7.15
CA PHE A 169 7.09 29.84 6.61
C PHE A 169 8.60 30.03 6.81
N HIS A 170 9.02 30.85 7.78
CA HIS A 170 10.42 31.11 8.06
C HIS A 170 11.14 29.83 8.50
N GLY A 171 12.33 29.61 7.94
CA GLY A 171 13.19 28.46 8.26
C GLY A 171 12.84 27.15 7.54
N LEU A 172 11.82 27.13 6.69
CA LEU A 172 11.51 26.00 5.83
C LEU A 172 12.07 26.20 4.42
N ASP A 173 12.70 25.16 3.91
CA ASP A 173 13.02 25.10 2.48
C ASP A 173 11.75 24.77 1.68
N ALA A 174 11.26 25.75 0.90
CA ALA A 174 10.06 25.62 0.13
C ALA A 174 10.18 24.53 -0.96
N SER A 175 11.38 24.39 -1.54
CA SER A 175 11.60 23.42 -2.62
C SER A 175 11.54 22.00 -2.09
N GLY A 176 12.26 21.67 -1.02
CA GLY A 176 12.23 20.35 -0.39
C GLY A 176 10.85 19.99 0.15
N THR A 177 10.17 20.96 0.79
CA THR A 177 8.79 20.75 1.29
C THR A 177 7.81 20.45 0.14
N THR A 178 7.88 21.22 -0.95
CA THR A 178 7.05 21.01 -2.13
C THR A 178 7.31 19.64 -2.76
N MET A 179 8.57 19.23 -2.88
CA MET A 179 8.93 17.90 -3.38
C MET A 179 8.34 16.78 -2.51
N ALA A 180 8.41 16.91 -1.17
CA ALA A 180 7.82 15.94 -0.25
C ALA A 180 6.29 15.85 -0.37
N LEU A 181 5.60 16.98 -0.55
CA LEU A 181 4.14 17.01 -0.74
C LEU A 181 3.76 16.44 -2.12
N LEU A 182 4.52 16.73 -3.18
CA LEU A 182 4.30 16.14 -4.51
C LEU A 182 4.57 14.63 -4.51
N ALA A 183 5.57 14.16 -3.76
CA ALA A 183 5.80 12.74 -3.55
C ALA A 183 4.57 12.07 -2.92
N SER A 184 4.00 12.70 -1.90
CA SER A 184 2.80 12.20 -1.21
C SER A 184 1.56 12.20 -2.09
N LEU A 185 1.42 13.20 -2.98
CA LEU A 185 0.34 13.28 -3.97
C LEU A 185 0.48 12.19 -5.05
N SER A 186 1.72 11.81 -5.39
CA SER A 186 1.99 10.80 -6.42
C SER A 186 1.36 9.44 -6.10
N TYR A 187 1.35 9.03 -4.83
CA TYR A 187 0.81 7.73 -4.43
C TYR A 187 -0.68 7.56 -4.77
N PRO A 188 -1.61 8.43 -4.35
CA PRO A 188 -3.01 8.26 -4.71
C PRO A 188 -3.27 8.35 -6.22
N VAL A 189 -2.50 9.15 -6.97
CA VAL A 189 -2.56 9.16 -8.43
C VAL A 189 -2.23 7.78 -8.99
N GLY A 190 -1.11 7.19 -8.56
CA GLY A 190 -0.69 5.86 -8.98
C GLY A 190 -1.72 4.78 -8.60
N TRP A 191 -2.28 4.84 -7.41
CA TRP A 191 -3.28 3.87 -6.96
C TRP A 191 -4.61 3.99 -7.72
N ILE A 192 -5.08 5.19 -8.01
CA ILE A 192 -6.27 5.40 -8.87
C ILE A 192 -6.02 4.81 -10.24
N TYR A 193 -4.81 5.00 -10.80
CA TYR A 193 -4.42 4.41 -12.08
C TYR A 193 -4.44 2.88 -12.03
N VAL A 194 -3.76 2.26 -11.05
CA VAL A 194 -3.72 0.79 -10.87
C VAL A 194 -5.14 0.22 -10.74
N ARG A 195 -5.98 0.84 -9.95
CA ARG A 195 -7.37 0.42 -9.78
C ARG A 195 -8.15 0.43 -11.10
N ARG A 196 -7.95 1.45 -11.94
CA ARG A 196 -8.67 1.57 -13.22
C ARG A 196 -8.16 0.60 -14.29
N THR A 197 -6.90 0.18 -14.20
CA THR A 197 -6.23 -0.54 -15.30
C THR A 197 -5.86 -1.98 -14.97
N LEU A 198 -5.63 -2.32 -13.70
CA LEU A 198 -5.11 -3.63 -13.27
C LEU A 198 -6.04 -4.37 -12.29
N ALA A 199 -7.16 -3.78 -11.84
CA ALA A 199 -8.06 -4.43 -10.89
C ALA A 199 -8.70 -5.75 -11.38
N GLY A 200 -8.80 -5.95 -12.69
CA GLY A 200 -9.32 -7.19 -13.30
C GLY A 200 -8.23 -8.15 -13.79
N SER A 201 -6.98 -7.95 -13.38
CA SER A 201 -5.88 -8.81 -13.80
C SER A 201 -5.96 -10.18 -13.12
N SER A 202 -5.77 -11.25 -13.88
CA SER A 202 -5.63 -12.62 -13.36
C SER A 202 -4.24 -12.94 -12.81
N GLU A 203 -3.32 -11.98 -12.89
CA GLU A 203 -1.94 -12.15 -12.40
C GLU A 203 -1.88 -12.01 -10.87
N SER A 204 -0.98 -12.75 -10.21
CA SER A 204 -0.82 -12.66 -8.76
C SER A 204 -0.29 -11.28 -8.34
N HIS A 205 -0.59 -10.88 -7.11
CA HIS A 205 -0.10 -9.62 -6.55
C HIS A 205 1.43 -9.57 -6.51
N LEU A 206 2.10 -10.69 -6.22
CA LEU A 206 3.55 -10.75 -6.19
C LEU A 206 4.12 -10.55 -7.60
N SER A 207 3.48 -11.17 -8.62
CA SER A 207 3.82 -11.00 -10.03
C SER A 207 3.70 -9.53 -10.48
N LEU A 208 2.54 -8.91 -10.22
CA LEU A 208 2.29 -7.50 -10.58
C LEU A 208 3.27 -6.56 -9.88
N THR A 209 3.49 -6.73 -8.57
CA THR A 209 4.40 -5.85 -7.82
C THR A 209 5.85 -6.08 -8.18
N GLY A 210 6.25 -7.35 -8.41
CA GLY A 210 7.59 -7.66 -8.91
C GLY A 210 7.86 -7.01 -10.25
N GLY A 211 6.91 -7.10 -11.20
CA GLY A 211 6.98 -6.44 -12.50
C GLY A 211 7.00 -4.91 -12.39
N GLN A 212 6.15 -4.34 -11.53
CA GLN A 212 6.11 -2.90 -11.27
C GLN A 212 7.45 -2.37 -10.71
N LEU A 213 8.00 -3.06 -9.71
CA LEU A 213 9.25 -2.63 -9.07
C LEU A 213 10.44 -2.81 -10.02
N LEU A 214 10.45 -3.87 -10.82
CA LEU A 214 11.45 -4.08 -11.87
C LEU A 214 11.45 -2.91 -12.88
N LEU A 215 10.27 -2.52 -13.38
CA LEU A 215 10.18 -1.40 -14.32
C LEU A 215 10.57 -0.06 -13.68
N ALA A 216 10.20 0.19 -12.42
CA ALA A 216 10.68 1.37 -11.69
C ALA A 216 12.22 1.35 -11.55
N THR A 217 12.82 0.18 -11.32
CA THR A 217 14.28 0.02 -11.28
C THR A 217 14.90 0.33 -12.63
N VAL A 218 14.32 -0.17 -13.73
CA VAL A 218 14.79 0.13 -15.09
C VAL A 218 14.68 1.62 -15.41
N GLN A 219 13.58 2.27 -15.03
CA GLN A 219 13.42 3.73 -15.21
C GLN A 219 14.54 4.49 -14.51
N LEU A 220 14.85 4.15 -13.26
CA LEU A 220 15.96 4.79 -12.53
C LEU A 220 17.34 4.37 -13.03
N ALA A 221 17.51 3.16 -13.55
CA ALA A 221 18.75 2.74 -14.21
C ALA A 221 19.07 3.61 -15.43
N VAL A 222 18.05 4.06 -16.16
CA VAL A 222 18.19 4.97 -17.30
C VAL A 222 18.37 6.41 -16.84
N VAL A 223 17.59 6.88 -15.88
CA VAL A 223 17.61 8.29 -15.43
C VAL A 223 18.86 8.62 -14.63
N THR A 224 19.31 7.71 -13.74
CA THR A 224 20.43 7.99 -12.83
C THR A 224 21.71 8.42 -13.55
N PRO A 225 22.22 7.74 -14.58
CA PRO A 225 23.44 8.14 -15.25
C PRO A 225 23.32 9.44 -16.07
N LEU A 226 22.09 9.86 -16.42
CA LEU A 226 21.85 11.10 -17.14
C LEU A 226 21.97 12.35 -16.25
N PHE A 227 21.72 12.18 -14.95
CA PHE A 227 21.66 13.30 -13.99
C PHE A 227 22.69 13.22 -12.86
N THR A 228 23.44 12.12 -12.76
CA THR A 228 24.42 11.91 -11.70
C THR A 228 25.70 11.28 -12.24
N SER A 229 26.85 11.76 -11.78
CA SER A 229 28.15 11.10 -12.01
C SER A 229 28.32 9.92 -11.05
N LEU A 230 29.22 9.00 -11.39
CA LEU A 230 29.59 7.91 -10.48
C LEU A 230 30.13 8.48 -9.16
N PRO A 231 29.80 7.87 -8.01
CA PRO A 231 30.32 8.34 -6.71
C PRO A 231 31.85 8.20 -6.69
N GLY A 232 32.55 9.27 -6.31
CA GLY A 232 34.02 9.28 -6.23
C GLY A 232 34.56 8.34 -5.14
N HIS A 233 33.78 8.11 -4.08
CA HIS A 233 34.09 7.21 -2.97
C HIS A 233 32.86 6.41 -2.57
N LEU A 234 33.05 5.12 -2.33
CA LEU A 234 32.00 4.25 -1.79
C LEU A 234 32.04 4.30 -0.26
N SER A 235 31.15 5.07 0.34
CA SER A 235 31.00 5.14 1.78
C SER A 235 30.14 3.96 2.26
N VAL A 236 30.70 3.15 3.18
CA VAL A 236 30.07 1.90 3.63
C VAL A 236 28.74 2.14 4.32
N LEU A 237 28.65 3.11 5.24
CA LEU A 237 27.43 3.39 5.99
C LEU A 237 26.27 3.84 5.11
N PRO A 238 26.42 4.82 4.19
CA PRO A 238 25.39 5.16 3.22
C PRO A 238 24.98 3.98 2.33
N LEU A 239 25.92 3.15 1.89
CA LEU A 239 25.60 1.96 1.09
C LEU A 239 24.76 0.94 1.86
N LEU A 240 25.11 0.68 3.12
CA LEU A 240 24.32 -0.21 4.00
C LEU A 240 22.91 0.37 4.27
N ALA A 241 22.82 1.69 4.45
CA ALA A 241 21.53 2.37 4.61
C ALA A 241 20.65 2.20 3.36
N ILE A 242 21.20 2.35 2.16
CA ILE A 242 20.48 2.13 0.89
C ILE A 242 20.08 0.66 0.74
N ALA A 243 20.97 -0.27 1.09
CA ALA A 243 20.68 -1.69 1.03
C ALA A 243 19.54 -2.07 2.01
N ALA A 244 19.58 -1.57 3.24
CA ALA A 244 18.50 -1.74 4.23
C ALA A 244 17.19 -1.09 3.76
N LEU A 245 17.26 0.14 3.23
CA LEU A 245 16.12 0.86 2.67
C LEU A 245 15.46 0.07 1.52
N GLY A 246 16.24 -0.50 0.63
CA GLY A 246 15.74 -1.29 -0.50
C GLY A 246 15.26 -2.67 -0.09
N ALA A 247 16.12 -3.44 0.58
CA ALA A 247 15.80 -4.83 0.92
C ALA A 247 14.67 -4.90 1.97
N LEU A 248 14.80 -4.17 3.08
CA LEU A 248 13.80 -4.18 4.16
C LEU A 248 12.66 -3.21 3.85
N GLY A 249 12.98 -1.92 3.61
CA GLY A 249 11.99 -0.83 3.47
C GLY A 249 11.14 -0.93 2.20
N THR A 250 11.56 -1.72 1.22
CA THR A 250 10.81 -1.93 -0.02
C THR A 250 10.49 -3.41 -0.24
N GLY A 251 11.47 -4.28 -0.42
CA GLY A 251 11.26 -5.68 -0.79
C GLY A 251 10.49 -6.46 0.29
N VAL A 252 11.08 -6.59 1.49
CA VAL A 252 10.45 -7.31 2.61
C VAL A 252 9.15 -6.62 3.05
N ALA A 253 9.16 -5.28 3.09
CA ALA A 253 7.98 -4.52 3.48
C ALA A 253 6.76 -4.83 2.59
N MET A 254 6.95 -4.92 1.26
CA MET A 254 5.88 -5.28 0.34
C MET A 254 5.36 -6.70 0.60
N LEU A 255 6.23 -7.68 0.84
CA LEU A 255 5.81 -9.05 1.16
C LEU A 255 5.00 -9.11 2.48
N VAL A 256 5.43 -8.35 3.50
CA VAL A 256 4.71 -8.26 4.78
C VAL A 256 3.37 -7.56 4.60
N GLN A 257 3.33 -6.46 3.84
CA GLN A 257 2.11 -5.71 3.55
C GLN A 257 1.05 -6.59 2.87
N TYR A 258 1.44 -7.37 1.85
CA TYR A 258 0.49 -8.30 1.21
C TYR A 258 -0.05 -9.34 2.16
N GLY A 259 0.81 -9.93 2.99
CA GLY A 259 0.37 -10.87 4.00
C GLY A 259 -0.59 -10.25 5.03
N LEU A 260 -0.38 -8.98 5.40
CA LEU A 260 -1.30 -8.25 6.27
C LEU A 260 -2.64 -7.98 5.58
N VAL A 261 -2.60 -7.51 4.33
CA VAL A 261 -3.84 -7.25 3.56
C VAL A 261 -4.68 -8.51 3.43
N ALA A 262 -4.06 -9.65 3.14
CA ALA A 262 -4.75 -10.94 3.03
C ALA A 262 -5.37 -11.42 4.36
N GLU A 263 -4.73 -11.15 5.52
CA GLU A 263 -5.19 -11.65 6.82
C GLU A 263 -6.17 -10.70 7.52
N VAL A 264 -5.87 -9.39 7.57
CA VAL A 264 -6.65 -8.42 8.35
C VAL A 264 -7.40 -7.40 7.49
N GLY A 265 -7.32 -7.57 6.19
CA GLY A 265 -7.94 -6.67 5.21
C GLY A 265 -7.14 -5.38 4.98
N PRO A 266 -7.44 -4.74 3.85
CA PRO A 266 -6.68 -3.59 3.38
C PRO A 266 -6.75 -2.37 4.31
N THR A 267 -7.92 -2.09 4.88
CA THR A 267 -8.10 -0.92 5.77
C THR A 267 -7.21 -1.03 7.00
N THR A 268 -7.18 -2.21 7.65
CA THR A 268 -6.35 -2.43 8.84
C THR A 268 -4.87 -2.43 8.48
N ALA A 269 -4.49 -3.05 7.38
CA ALA A 269 -3.11 -3.06 6.91
C ALA A 269 -2.58 -1.66 6.60
N GLN A 270 -3.42 -0.76 6.07
CA GLN A 270 -3.04 0.62 5.78
C GLN A 270 -2.89 1.50 7.02
N MET A 271 -3.43 1.11 8.18
CA MET A 271 -3.20 1.85 9.43
C MET A 271 -1.72 1.94 9.82
N VAL A 272 -0.87 1.08 9.26
CA VAL A 272 0.59 1.18 9.39
C VAL A 272 1.10 2.59 9.05
N THR A 273 0.53 3.24 8.03
CA THR A 273 0.98 4.56 7.56
C THR A 273 0.83 5.67 8.60
N TYR A 274 -0.07 5.51 9.58
CA TYR A 274 -0.22 6.47 10.69
C TYR A 274 0.92 6.40 11.70
N PHE A 275 1.59 5.27 11.80
CA PHE A 275 2.74 5.11 12.70
C PHE A 275 4.04 5.60 12.07
N VAL A 276 4.11 5.67 10.73
CA VAL A 276 5.30 6.11 9.99
C VAL A 276 5.82 7.47 10.46
N PRO A 277 5.02 8.55 10.53
CA PRO A 277 5.53 9.87 10.95
C PRO A 277 5.96 9.89 12.43
N ILE A 278 5.31 9.09 13.28
CA ILE A 278 5.68 8.99 14.71
C ILE A 278 7.08 8.37 14.81
N ILE A 279 7.31 7.28 14.10
CA ILE A 279 8.59 6.56 14.12
C ILE A 279 9.67 7.36 13.39
N ALA A 280 9.36 7.98 12.24
CA ALA A 280 10.29 8.85 11.52
C ALA A 280 10.73 10.03 12.41
N THR A 281 9.81 10.65 13.13
CA THR A 281 10.11 11.71 14.10
C THR A 281 11.01 11.21 15.22
N ALA A 282 10.68 10.08 15.85
CA ALA A 282 11.48 9.51 16.91
C ALA A 282 12.89 9.14 16.41
N ALA A 283 13.01 8.56 15.22
CA ALA A 283 14.28 8.19 14.62
C ALA A 283 15.12 9.43 14.23
N GLY A 284 14.50 10.45 13.62
CA GLY A 284 15.17 11.70 13.23
C GLY A 284 15.74 12.44 14.45
N VAL A 285 14.96 12.55 15.52
CA VAL A 285 15.43 13.18 16.78
C VAL A 285 16.51 12.34 17.46
N ALA A 286 16.27 11.03 17.65
CA ALA A 286 17.16 10.19 18.45
C ALA A 286 18.48 9.87 17.76
N VAL A 287 18.49 9.71 16.43
CA VAL A 287 19.66 9.25 15.66
C VAL A 287 20.35 10.39 14.94
N LEU A 288 19.57 11.32 14.34
CA LEU A 288 20.12 12.43 13.55
C LEU A 288 20.25 13.73 14.36
N GLY A 289 19.73 13.77 15.58
CA GLY A 289 19.72 14.99 16.41
C GLY A 289 18.85 16.11 15.83
N GLU A 290 17.80 15.77 15.06
CA GLU A 290 16.92 16.76 14.47
C GLU A 290 16.18 17.57 15.54
N HIS A 291 16.21 18.90 15.44
CA HIS A 291 15.49 19.78 16.33
C HIS A 291 14.07 20.01 15.82
N LEU A 292 13.09 19.79 16.71
CA LEU A 292 11.69 19.97 16.39
C LEU A 292 11.19 21.32 16.91
N ALA A 293 10.57 22.12 16.04
CA ALA A 293 9.71 23.21 16.49
C ALA A 293 8.48 22.59 17.15
N TRP A 294 7.90 23.25 18.17
CA TRP A 294 6.70 22.78 18.87
C TRP A 294 5.51 22.55 17.90
N SER A 295 5.45 23.30 16.81
CA SER A 295 4.43 23.21 15.77
C SER A 295 4.48 21.87 15.02
N THR A 296 5.66 21.25 14.91
CA THR A 296 5.84 20.00 14.18
C THR A 296 5.07 18.83 14.82
N PRO A 297 5.27 18.47 16.11
CA PRO A 297 4.51 17.37 16.71
C PRO A 297 3.02 17.68 16.83
N VAL A 298 2.62 18.92 17.12
CA VAL A 298 1.22 19.31 17.20
C VAL A 298 0.54 19.17 15.84
N GLY A 299 1.16 19.73 14.79
CA GLY A 299 0.62 19.63 13.44
C GLY A 299 0.60 18.18 12.93
N ALA A 300 1.59 17.35 13.28
CA ALA A 300 1.59 15.93 12.93
C ALA A 300 0.39 15.18 13.52
N VAL A 301 0.05 15.43 14.78
CA VAL A 301 -1.16 14.86 15.43
C VAL A 301 -2.43 15.30 14.69
N VAL A 302 -2.52 16.57 14.31
CA VAL A 302 -3.68 17.11 13.57
C VAL A 302 -3.77 16.49 12.16
N VAL A 303 -2.64 16.35 11.44
CA VAL A 303 -2.59 15.63 10.13
C VAL A 303 -3.09 14.20 10.27
N LEU A 304 -2.61 13.47 11.29
CA LEU A 304 -3.01 12.08 11.51
C LEU A 304 -4.49 11.96 11.86
N ALA A 305 -5.01 12.85 12.70
CA ALA A 305 -6.44 12.88 13.04
C ALA A 305 -7.30 13.19 11.79
N GLY A 306 -6.89 14.16 10.98
CA GLY A 306 -7.55 14.48 9.71
C GLY A 306 -7.54 13.31 8.74
N ALA A 307 -6.38 12.67 8.56
CA ALA A 307 -6.24 11.50 7.70
C ALA A 307 -7.09 10.31 8.18
N ALA A 308 -7.17 10.06 9.49
CA ALA A 308 -8.03 9.04 10.07
C ALA A 308 -9.53 9.32 9.81
N LEU A 309 -9.97 10.56 9.94
CA LEU A 309 -11.36 10.97 9.65
C LEU A 309 -11.71 10.82 8.16
N THR A 310 -10.77 11.06 7.23
CA THR A 310 -11.02 10.87 5.80
C THR A 310 -11.29 9.41 5.44
N GLN A 311 -10.84 8.47 6.28
CA GLN A 311 -11.03 7.04 6.10
C GLN A 311 -12.22 6.47 6.88
N ALA A 312 -12.96 7.29 7.63
CA ALA A 312 -14.11 6.85 8.40
C ALA A 312 -15.16 6.20 7.46
N ARG A 313 -15.57 4.97 7.79
CA ARG A 313 -16.61 4.24 7.06
C ARG A 313 -17.95 4.94 7.21
N ARG A 314 -18.80 4.91 6.18
CA ARG A 314 -20.22 5.18 6.36
C ARG A 314 -20.78 4.14 7.35
N PRO A 315 -21.58 4.55 8.35
CA PRO A 315 -22.37 3.58 9.11
C PRO A 315 -23.24 2.83 8.09
N THR A 316 -23.01 1.55 7.92
CA THR A 316 -23.95 0.68 7.21
C THR A 316 -25.19 0.59 8.10
N ASN A 317 -26.27 1.27 7.74
CA ASN A 317 -27.60 0.96 8.26
C ASN A 317 -27.94 -0.46 7.75
N SER A 318 -27.52 -1.45 8.50
CA SER A 318 -27.94 -2.85 8.33
C SER A 318 -29.38 -3.00 8.84
N THR A 319 -30.31 -2.34 8.16
CA THR A 319 -31.75 -2.66 8.22
C THR A 319 -32.14 -3.16 6.83
N SER A 320 -31.48 -4.20 6.35
CA SER A 320 -32.12 -5.10 5.40
C SER A 320 -32.98 -6.04 6.24
N PRO A 321 -34.28 -6.12 6.00
CA PRO A 321 -35.10 -7.16 6.60
C PRO A 321 -34.50 -8.50 6.19
N GLN A 322 -34.12 -9.33 7.16
CA GLN A 322 -33.84 -10.73 6.90
C GLN A 322 -35.07 -11.30 6.20
N PRO A 323 -34.96 -11.95 5.03
CA PRO A 323 -36.08 -12.72 4.49
C PRO A 323 -36.42 -13.78 5.54
N GLU A 324 -37.68 -13.82 5.96
CA GLU A 324 -38.19 -14.93 6.75
C GLU A 324 -37.87 -16.25 6.01
N PRO A 325 -37.44 -17.28 6.72
CA PRO A 325 -37.15 -18.56 6.11
C PRO A 325 -38.49 -19.18 5.65
N ASP A 326 -38.80 -19.02 4.35
CA ASP A 326 -39.79 -19.84 3.70
C ASP A 326 -39.34 -21.30 3.82
N GLY A 327 -40.17 -22.10 4.52
CA GLY A 327 -39.97 -23.51 4.67
C GLY A 327 -39.97 -24.24 3.32
N ASP A 328 -39.14 -25.30 3.28
CA ASP A 328 -39.07 -26.33 2.26
C ASP A 328 -38.44 -25.96 0.89
N THR A 329 -37.11 -25.87 0.85
CA THR A 329 -36.35 -26.32 -0.34
C THR A 329 -34.97 -26.88 0.06
N GLN A 330 -34.69 -28.08 -0.42
CA GLN A 330 -33.46 -28.84 -0.17
C GLN A 330 -32.17 -28.09 -0.57
N PRO A 331 -31.06 -28.31 0.14
CA PRO A 331 -29.81 -27.60 -0.11
C PRO A 331 -29.10 -28.11 -1.37
N SER A 332 -29.06 -27.29 -2.41
CA SER A 332 -28.08 -27.43 -3.48
C SER A 332 -26.74 -26.81 -2.99
N THR A 333 -25.71 -27.63 -2.95
CA THR A 333 -24.34 -27.28 -2.56
C THR A 333 -23.79 -26.08 -3.37
N PRO A 334 -23.36 -25.00 -2.74
CA PRO A 334 -22.62 -23.95 -3.45
C PRO A 334 -21.17 -24.39 -3.65
N MET A 335 -20.75 -24.40 -4.90
CA MET A 335 -19.34 -24.52 -5.26
C MET A 335 -18.66 -23.17 -4.97
N GLU A 336 -17.90 -23.14 -3.90
CA GLU A 336 -17.18 -21.97 -3.44
C GLU A 336 -15.97 -21.74 -4.35
N ALA A 337 -15.94 -20.64 -5.09
CA ALA A 337 -14.79 -20.19 -5.87
C ALA A 337 -13.88 -19.32 -4.99
N PRO A 338 -12.67 -19.75 -4.66
CA PRO A 338 -11.76 -19.01 -3.75
C PRO A 338 -11.17 -17.73 -4.33
N GLU A 339 -11.29 -17.50 -5.64
CA GLU A 339 -10.54 -16.45 -6.35
C GLU A 339 -11.12 -15.04 -6.25
N ALA A 340 -12.41 -14.88 -5.97
CA ALA A 340 -13.03 -13.55 -5.94
C ALA A 340 -12.67 -12.69 -4.72
N ARG A 341 -12.23 -13.31 -3.61
CA ARG A 341 -11.82 -12.60 -2.40
C ARG A 341 -10.42 -11.97 -2.50
N GLU A 342 -9.54 -12.52 -3.32
CA GLU A 342 -8.15 -12.08 -3.44
C GLU A 342 -8.01 -10.82 -4.32
N VAL A 343 -8.88 -10.66 -5.31
CA VAL A 343 -8.88 -9.50 -6.24
C VAL A 343 -9.33 -8.21 -5.54
N ALA A 344 -10.25 -8.29 -4.58
CA ALA A 344 -10.72 -7.12 -3.83
C ALA A 344 -9.64 -6.57 -2.87
N ALA A 345 -8.70 -7.39 -2.43
CA ALA A 345 -7.66 -7.01 -1.48
C ALA A 345 -6.57 -6.08 -2.09
N ALA A 346 -6.38 -6.13 -3.41
CA ALA A 346 -5.36 -5.32 -4.10
C ALA A 346 -5.72 -3.85 -4.27
N ALA A 347 -7.01 -3.52 -4.19
CA ALA A 347 -7.54 -2.21 -4.56
C ALA A 347 -7.65 -1.20 -3.40
N ALA A 348 -7.24 -1.57 -2.19
CA ALA A 348 -7.51 -0.76 -1.02
C ALA A 348 -6.41 0.25 -0.71
N VAL A 349 -6.60 1.43 -1.22
CA VAL A 349 -6.03 2.66 -0.70
C VAL A 349 -7.08 3.33 0.18
N PRO A 350 -6.68 3.91 1.31
CA PRO A 350 -7.58 4.69 2.15
C PRO A 350 -8.29 5.79 1.33
N GLY A 351 -9.59 5.81 1.39
CA GLY A 351 -10.43 6.78 0.66
C GLY A 351 -11.09 6.27 -0.63
N VAL A 352 -10.75 5.07 -1.12
CA VAL A 352 -11.25 4.53 -2.39
C VAL A 352 -12.03 3.21 -2.21
N ALA A 353 -12.04 2.63 -1.01
CA ALA A 353 -12.69 1.34 -0.73
C ALA A 353 -14.23 1.34 -0.84
N ALA A 354 -14.87 2.52 -0.80
CA ALA A 354 -16.33 2.63 -0.81
C ALA A 354 -16.98 2.40 -2.19
N ALA A 355 -16.21 2.44 -3.29
CA ALA A 355 -16.76 2.32 -4.63
C ALA A 355 -16.72 0.89 -5.22
N ALA A 356 -16.11 -0.07 -4.52
CA ALA A 356 -16.06 -1.46 -4.99
C ALA A 356 -17.34 -2.24 -4.68
N GLU A 357 -18.07 -1.85 -3.64
CA GLU A 357 -19.31 -2.56 -3.23
C GLU A 357 -20.56 -2.22 -4.07
N VAL A 358 -20.53 -1.10 -4.83
CA VAL A 358 -21.70 -0.65 -5.63
C VAL A 358 -21.75 -1.29 -7.02
N SER A 359 -20.62 -1.81 -7.53
CA SER A 359 -20.59 -2.45 -8.87
C SER A 359 -21.17 -3.88 -8.88
N GLU A 360 -21.34 -4.51 -7.73
CA GLU A 360 -21.85 -5.89 -7.64
C GLU A 360 -23.39 -5.97 -7.57
N ALA A 361 -24.07 -4.83 -7.33
CA ALA A 361 -25.54 -4.75 -7.25
C ALA A 361 -26.25 -4.46 -8.58
N ALA A 362 -25.52 -4.19 -9.67
CA ALA A 362 -26.09 -4.02 -11.00
C ALA A 362 -25.97 -5.35 -11.78
N GLY A 363 -26.94 -6.23 -11.63
CA GLY A 363 -27.07 -7.47 -12.38
C GLY A 363 -27.21 -7.26 -13.90
N PRO A 364 -26.98 -8.31 -14.72
CA PRO A 364 -26.82 -8.21 -16.19
C PRO A 364 -28.17 -8.17 -16.94
N GLU A 365 -29.09 -7.27 -16.61
CA GLU A 365 -30.41 -7.19 -17.28
C GLU A 365 -30.64 -5.98 -18.19
N ALA A 366 -29.62 -5.42 -18.80
CA ALA A 366 -29.83 -4.33 -19.79
C ALA A 366 -28.96 -4.45 -21.03
N ARG A 367 -28.93 -5.62 -21.67
CA ARG A 367 -28.35 -5.75 -23.03
C ARG A 367 -29.09 -6.80 -23.88
N THR A 368 -30.38 -6.65 -24.04
CA THR A 368 -31.10 -7.26 -25.19
C THR A 368 -32.22 -6.33 -25.60
N GLY A 369 -31.96 -5.53 -26.62
CA GLY A 369 -33.03 -4.73 -27.22
C GLY A 369 -32.55 -3.49 -27.94
N GLN A 370 -31.70 -3.63 -28.97
CA GLN A 370 -31.67 -2.69 -30.09
C GLN A 370 -30.74 -3.19 -31.21
N ALA A 371 -31.27 -4.18 -31.95
CA ALA A 371 -30.78 -4.47 -33.30
C ALA A 371 -31.94 -4.99 -34.14
N ALA A 372 -32.82 -4.11 -34.53
CA ALA A 372 -33.72 -4.28 -35.70
C ALA A 372 -34.46 -2.98 -35.94
N ARG A 373 -33.90 -2.13 -36.83
CA ARG A 373 -34.63 -1.35 -37.87
C ARG A 373 -33.75 -0.23 -38.44
N ALA A 374 -33.64 -0.32 -39.75
CA ALA A 374 -33.12 0.62 -40.77
C ALA A 374 -31.62 0.62 -40.98
#